data_af2e6cbb35d97e9cebb4ef16dc5cf46f
#
_entry.id   af2e6cbb35d97e9cebb4ef16dc5cf46f
#
_cell.length_a   1.000
_cell.length_b   1.000
_cell.length_c   1.000
_cell.angle_alpha   90.00
_cell.angle_beta   90.00
_cell.angle_gamma   90.00
#
_symmetry.space_group_name_H-M   'P 1'
#
loop_
_entity.id
_entity.type
_entity.pdbx_description
1 polymer ?
#
loop_
_entity_poly.entity_id
_entity_poly.type
_entity_poly.pdbx_seq_one_letter_code
_entity_poly.pdbx_strand_id
1 'polypeptide(L)'
;AKGNAAYKMTWKVLDAYGITESDVTMNYVGFSDAADLIKDGHADALCYMSTYPYSALQDLAESRGVRLLEVDTERMSAILAASPAYTTVTIPGGTYTGTDNDVNCLGCTTILFTNSEMPEDVVYQMTKAMFGHYDDLCIVNKSLANMTPEFVVNNIGITLHPGAEKYFKEIG
;
A
#
# COMPACT_ATOMS: atom_id res chain seq x y z
N ALA A 1 2.02 -8.05 12.51
CA ALA A 1 1.60 -8.12 13.91
C ALA A 1 0.09 -7.92 14.02
N LYS A 2 -0.56 -8.57 14.99
CA LYS A 2 -2.00 -8.42 15.26
C LYS A 2 -2.34 -6.94 15.53
N GLY A 3 -3.38 -6.41 14.87
CA GLY A 3 -3.84 -5.02 15.04
C GLY A 3 -3.17 -3.96 14.18
N ASN A 4 -2.14 -4.27 13.38
CA ASN A 4 -1.55 -3.33 12.44
C ASN A 4 -2.44 -3.10 11.20
N ALA A 5 -2.04 -2.22 10.29
CA ALA A 5 -2.82 -1.90 9.09
C ALA A 5 -3.03 -3.14 8.19
N ALA A 6 -2.00 -3.95 7.97
CA ALA A 6 -2.11 -5.17 7.17
C ALA A 6 -3.13 -6.16 7.77
N TYR A 7 -3.11 -6.35 9.10
CA TYR A 7 -4.13 -7.15 9.80
C TYR A 7 -5.54 -6.64 9.55
N LYS A 8 -5.75 -5.33 9.69
CA LYS A 8 -7.08 -4.72 9.50
C LYS A 8 -7.55 -4.85 8.05
N MET A 9 -6.66 -4.64 7.08
CA MET A 9 -6.97 -4.81 5.66
C MET A 9 -7.31 -6.27 5.32
N THR A 10 -6.51 -7.22 5.81
CA THR A 10 -6.77 -8.65 5.61
C THR A 10 -8.17 -9.03 6.08
N TRP A 11 -8.53 -8.64 7.30
CA TRP A 11 -9.87 -8.95 7.83
C TRP A 11 -10.99 -8.24 7.07
N LYS A 12 -10.77 -7.02 6.56
CA LYS A 12 -11.75 -6.36 5.69
C LYS A 12 -12.04 -7.17 4.43
N VAL A 13 -11.01 -7.75 3.83
CA VAL A 13 -11.19 -8.60 2.65
C VAL A 13 -11.86 -9.91 3.04
N LEU A 14 -11.36 -10.63 4.06
CA LEU A 14 -11.92 -11.92 4.48
C LEU A 14 -13.39 -11.80 4.89
N ASP A 15 -13.74 -10.78 5.67
CA ASP A 15 -15.13 -10.49 6.06
C ASP A 15 -16.05 -10.27 4.86
N ALA A 16 -15.56 -9.58 3.82
CA ALA A 16 -16.33 -9.36 2.59
C ALA A 16 -16.61 -10.67 1.82
N TYR A 17 -15.80 -11.70 2.04
CA TYR A 17 -16.03 -13.06 1.53
C TYR A 17 -16.75 -13.97 2.52
N GLY A 18 -17.17 -13.45 3.68
CA GLY A 18 -17.84 -14.23 4.72
C GLY A 18 -16.91 -15.19 5.47
N ILE A 19 -15.60 -14.98 5.38
CA ILE A 19 -14.58 -15.81 6.04
C ILE A 19 -14.35 -15.25 7.45
N THR A 20 -14.46 -16.11 8.44
CA THR A 20 -14.34 -15.77 9.87
C THR A 20 -13.05 -16.33 10.50
N GLU A 21 -12.77 -15.92 11.75
CA GLU A 21 -11.61 -16.47 12.48
C GLU A 21 -11.67 -17.99 12.69
N SER A 22 -12.84 -18.60 12.63
CA SER A 22 -12.99 -20.06 12.74
C SER A 22 -12.67 -20.82 11.45
N ASP A 23 -12.64 -20.12 10.31
CA ASP A 23 -12.43 -20.74 9.00
C ASP A 23 -10.96 -20.79 8.60
N VAL A 24 -10.09 -20.06 9.30
CA VAL A 24 -8.66 -19.90 8.95
C VAL A 24 -7.75 -19.99 10.16
N THR A 25 -6.56 -20.52 9.97
CA THR A 25 -5.48 -20.48 10.97
C THR A 25 -4.52 -19.35 10.59
N MET A 26 -4.45 -18.32 11.43
CA MET A 26 -3.67 -17.11 11.16
C MET A 26 -2.30 -17.15 11.86
N ASN A 27 -1.23 -17.03 11.08
CA ASN A 27 0.13 -16.82 11.57
C ASN A 27 0.49 -15.34 11.53
N TYR A 28 0.76 -14.72 12.69
CA TYR A 28 1.07 -13.28 12.83
C TYR A 28 2.57 -13.05 12.88
N VAL A 29 3.25 -13.26 11.78
CA VAL A 29 4.71 -13.19 11.64
C VAL A 29 5.15 -12.04 10.70
N GLY A 30 6.43 -11.82 10.57
CA GLY A 30 7.01 -10.92 9.57
C GLY A 30 6.91 -11.50 8.17
N PHE A 31 7.21 -10.68 7.12
CA PHE A 31 7.11 -11.15 5.74
C PHE A 31 8.07 -12.31 5.46
N SER A 32 9.32 -12.20 5.91
CA SER A 32 10.33 -13.26 5.71
C SER A 32 9.85 -14.59 6.25
N ASP A 33 9.42 -14.61 7.52
CA ASP A 33 8.91 -15.83 8.16
C ASP A 33 7.65 -16.35 7.45
N ALA A 34 6.77 -15.46 7.02
CA ALA A 34 5.57 -15.85 6.26
C ALA A 34 5.92 -16.45 4.90
N ALA A 35 6.91 -15.88 4.20
CA ALA A 35 7.41 -16.43 2.95
C ALA A 35 8.02 -17.82 3.13
N ASP A 36 8.75 -18.04 4.22
CA ASP A 36 9.30 -19.35 4.55
C ASP A 36 8.20 -20.37 4.88
N LEU A 37 7.14 -19.96 5.62
CA LEU A 37 5.98 -20.83 5.84
C LEU A 37 5.31 -21.26 4.53
N ILE A 38 5.21 -20.38 3.53
CA ILE A 38 4.72 -20.73 2.18
C ILE A 38 5.68 -21.70 1.49
N LYS A 39 6.99 -21.42 1.52
CA LYS A 39 8.01 -22.26 0.89
C LYS A 39 8.02 -23.68 1.47
N ASP A 40 7.82 -23.80 2.77
CA ASP A 40 7.83 -25.07 3.49
C ASP A 40 6.48 -25.79 3.45
N GLY A 41 5.44 -25.18 2.89
CA GLY A 41 4.09 -25.75 2.81
C GLY A 41 3.34 -25.73 4.13
N HIS A 42 3.72 -24.86 5.06
CA HIS A 42 3.07 -24.65 6.34
C HIS A 42 2.03 -23.53 6.33
N ALA A 43 1.91 -22.82 5.23
CA ALA A 43 0.83 -21.85 4.98
C ALA A 43 0.42 -21.89 3.51
N ASP A 44 -0.87 -21.66 3.25
CA ASP A 44 -1.48 -21.72 1.92
C ASP A 44 -1.56 -20.34 1.27
N ALA A 45 -1.62 -19.27 2.07
CA ALA A 45 -1.75 -17.90 1.62
C ALA A 45 -0.98 -16.92 2.49
N LEU A 46 -0.56 -15.82 1.87
CA LEU A 46 0.12 -14.70 2.53
C LEU A 46 -0.64 -13.41 2.24
N CYS A 47 -1.00 -12.70 3.30
CA CYS A 47 -1.54 -11.34 3.21
C CYS A 47 -0.50 -10.35 3.72
N TYR A 48 -0.13 -9.41 2.88
CA TYR A 48 0.86 -8.40 3.23
C TYR A 48 0.54 -7.04 2.62
N MET A 49 0.95 -5.99 3.28
CA MET A 49 0.80 -4.62 2.80
C MET A 49 2.18 -4.02 2.55
N SER A 50 2.45 -3.67 1.31
CA SER A 50 3.70 -3.07 0.87
C SER A 50 3.47 -2.26 -0.41
N THR A 51 4.50 -1.55 -0.84
CA THR A 51 4.59 -1.03 -2.20
C THR A 51 4.90 -2.17 -3.18
N TYR A 52 4.61 -1.97 -4.46
CA TYR A 52 4.98 -2.93 -5.50
C TYR A 52 5.88 -2.23 -6.56
N PRO A 53 6.82 -2.96 -7.19
CA PRO A 53 7.21 -4.33 -6.88
C PRO A 53 7.90 -4.44 -5.51
N TYR A 54 7.65 -5.53 -4.78
CA TYR A 54 8.28 -5.82 -3.50
C TYR A 54 9.31 -6.94 -3.67
N SER A 55 10.58 -6.68 -3.40
CA SER A 55 11.69 -7.58 -3.72
C SER A 55 11.54 -8.96 -3.08
N ALA A 56 11.16 -9.02 -1.82
CA ALA A 56 10.99 -10.31 -1.14
C ALA A 56 9.81 -11.13 -1.71
N LEU A 57 8.78 -10.49 -2.29
CA LEU A 57 7.73 -11.21 -3.02
C LEU A 57 8.22 -11.65 -4.40
N GLN A 58 9.12 -10.89 -5.04
CA GLN A 58 9.77 -11.32 -6.28
C GLN A 58 10.60 -12.60 -6.03
N ASP A 59 11.42 -12.63 -4.97
CA ASP A 59 12.21 -13.81 -4.58
C ASP A 59 11.32 -15.04 -4.29
N LEU A 60 10.18 -14.82 -3.63
CA LEU A 60 9.21 -15.90 -3.40
C LEU A 60 8.59 -16.38 -4.73
N ALA A 61 8.22 -15.45 -5.62
CA ALA A 61 7.64 -15.76 -6.92
C ALA A 61 8.60 -16.56 -7.80
N GLU A 62 9.88 -16.22 -7.80
CA GLU A 62 10.92 -16.94 -8.53
C GLU A 62 11.16 -18.35 -7.98
N SER A 63 11.08 -18.52 -6.67
CA SER A 63 11.40 -19.81 -6.02
C SER A 63 10.27 -20.81 -6.02
N ARG A 64 9.01 -20.39 -5.98
CA ARG A 64 7.82 -21.24 -5.83
C ARG A 64 6.71 -20.95 -6.82
N GLY A 65 6.78 -19.82 -7.51
CA GLY A 65 5.63 -19.23 -8.18
C GLY A 65 4.63 -18.65 -7.17
N VAL A 66 3.98 -17.59 -7.56
CA VAL A 66 2.90 -17.00 -6.76
C VAL A 66 1.70 -16.70 -7.65
N ARG A 67 0.52 -16.68 -7.06
CA ARG A 67 -0.68 -16.14 -7.67
C ARG A 67 -1.22 -15.03 -6.79
N LEU A 68 -1.31 -13.83 -7.33
CA LEU A 68 -2.02 -12.74 -6.66
C LEU A 68 -3.53 -13.03 -6.70
N LEU A 69 -4.21 -12.82 -5.60
CA LEU A 69 -5.67 -12.98 -5.51
C LEU A 69 -6.34 -11.62 -5.63
N GLU A 70 -7.17 -11.50 -6.67
CA GLU A 70 -7.97 -10.32 -6.90
C GLU A 70 -9.12 -10.23 -5.90
N VAL A 71 -9.44 -9.00 -5.49
CA VAL A 71 -10.71 -8.71 -4.82
C VAL A 71 -11.72 -8.34 -5.89
N ASP A 72 -12.80 -9.11 -6.04
CA ASP A 72 -13.80 -8.84 -7.07
C ASP A 72 -14.46 -7.46 -6.92
N THR A 73 -14.98 -6.95 -8.03
CA THR A 73 -15.48 -5.57 -8.14
C THR A 73 -16.62 -5.26 -7.15
N GLU A 74 -17.51 -6.21 -6.92
CA GLU A 74 -18.65 -6.02 -6.01
C GLU A 74 -18.17 -5.85 -4.56
N ARG A 75 -17.32 -6.76 -4.09
CA ARG A 75 -16.75 -6.72 -2.75
C ARG A 75 -15.81 -5.53 -2.55
N MET A 76 -15.00 -5.23 -3.57
CA MET A 76 -14.15 -4.03 -3.56
C MET A 76 -15.00 -2.77 -3.36
N SER A 77 -16.07 -2.61 -4.14
CA SER A 77 -16.97 -1.46 -4.04
C SER A 77 -17.61 -1.34 -2.66
N ALA A 78 -18.04 -2.46 -2.06
CA ALA A 78 -18.60 -2.47 -0.73
C ALA A 78 -17.58 -2.08 0.36
N ILE A 79 -16.34 -2.57 0.26
CA ILE A 79 -15.25 -2.22 1.19
C ILE A 79 -14.92 -0.73 1.10
N LEU A 80 -14.80 -0.18 -0.11
CA LEU A 80 -14.46 1.23 -0.33
C LEU A 80 -15.57 2.16 0.17
N ALA A 81 -16.83 1.81 -0.07
CA ALA A 81 -17.97 2.58 0.44
C ALA A 81 -18.01 2.64 1.98
N ALA A 82 -17.65 1.54 2.64
CA ALA A 82 -17.62 1.46 4.10
C ALA A 82 -16.33 2.03 4.73
N SER A 83 -15.28 2.26 3.96
CA SER A 83 -13.96 2.62 4.49
C SER A 83 -13.19 3.51 3.49
N PRO A 84 -13.43 4.83 3.48
CA PRO A 84 -12.86 5.77 2.50
C PRO A 84 -11.33 5.95 2.62
N ALA A 85 -10.69 5.37 3.63
CA ALA A 85 -9.23 5.34 3.76
C ALA A 85 -8.56 4.33 2.82
N TYR A 86 -9.34 3.46 2.18
CA TYR A 86 -8.83 2.48 1.22
C TYR A 86 -9.07 2.93 -0.22
N THR A 87 -8.31 2.34 -1.13
CA THR A 87 -8.44 2.56 -2.56
C THR A 87 -8.20 1.25 -3.31
N THR A 88 -8.62 1.17 -4.55
CA THR A 88 -8.20 0.10 -5.45
C THR A 88 -6.79 0.39 -5.96
N VAL A 89 -5.93 -0.62 -5.90
CA VAL A 89 -4.59 -0.57 -6.48
C VAL A 89 -4.49 -1.71 -7.49
N THR A 90 -4.16 -1.38 -8.73
CA THR A 90 -3.91 -2.37 -9.77
C THR A 90 -2.43 -2.70 -9.82
N ILE A 91 -2.08 -3.95 -9.58
CA ILE A 91 -0.72 -4.47 -9.77
C ILE A 91 -0.65 -4.97 -11.21
N PRO A 92 0.20 -4.37 -12.08
CA PRO A 92 0.29 -4.76 -13.48
C PRO A 92 0.74 -6.21 -13.67
N GLY A 93 0.20 -6.87 -14.67
CA GLY A 93 0.68 -8.17 -15.11
C GLY A 93 2.17 -8.14 -15.43
N GLY A 94 2.88 -9.20 -15.14
CA GLY A 94 4.33 -9.30 -15.29
C GLY A 94 5.14 -8.64 -14.15
N THR A 95 4.50 -8.02 -13.15
CA THR A 95 5.20 -7.47 -11.97
C THR A 95 5.92 -8.56 -11.17
N TYR A 96 5.32 -9.74 -11.08
CA TYR A 96 5.89 -10.91 -10.42
C TYR A 96 5.85 -12.13 -11.35
N THR A 97 6.83 -13.00 -11.26
CA THR A 97 6.90 -14.24 -12.04
C THR A 97 5.64 -15.09 -11.77
N GLY A 98 4.92 -15.46 -12.83
CA GLY A 98 3.66 -16.23 -12.75
C GLY A 98 2.40 -15.39 -12.55
N THR A 99 2.49 -14.05 -12.66
CA THR A 99 1.33 -13.14 -12.60
C THR A 99 1.18 -12.39 -13.93
N ASP A 100 0.56 -13.03 -14.93
CA ASP A 100 0.53 -12.50 -16.31
C ASP A 100 -0.51 -11.39 -16.53
N ASN A 101 -1.53 -11.33 -15.69
CA ASN A 101 -2.63 -10.38 -15.81
C ASN A 101 -2.56 -9.30 -14.70
N ASP A 102 -3.17 -8.18 -14.99
CA ASP A 102 -3.41 -7.13 -13.98
C ASP A 102 -4.27 -7.68 -12.85
N VAL A 103 -3.95 -7.30 -11.61
CA VAL A 103 -4.69 -7.76 -10.42
C VAL A 103 -5.09 -6.57 -9.57
N ASN A 104 -6.40 -6.44 -9.32
CA ASN A 104 -6.96 -5.39 -8.47
C ASN A 104 -6.92 -5.82 -6.99
N CYS A 105 -6.18 -5.08 -6.21
CA CYS A 105 -5.98 -5.30 -4.79
C CYS A 105 -6.55 -4.14 -3.96
N LEU A 106 -6.92 -4.43 -2.71
CA LEU A 106 -7.22 -3.39 -1.74
C LEU A 106 -5.91 -2.71 -1.32
N GLY A 107 -5.86 -1.38 -1.44
CA GLY A 107 -4.72 -0.56 -1.09
C GLY A 107 -5.06 0.60 -0.18
N CYS A 108 -4.04 1.35 0.21
CA CYS A 108 -4.20 2.63 0.90
C CYS A 108 -3.03 3.56 0.56
N THR A 109 -3.24 4.86 0.70
CA THR A 109 -2.19 5.85 0.53
C THR A 109 -1.35 5.95 1.80
N THR A 110 -0.02 5.93 1.65
CA THR A 110 0.90 6.30 2.72
C THR A 110 1.07 7.82 2.70
N ILE A 111 0.92 8.45 3.87
CA ILE A 111 1.04 9.90 4.01
C ILE A 111 2.12 10.27 5.02
N LEU A 112 2.82 11.36 4.75
CA LEU A 112 3.64 12.04 5.74
C LEU A 112 2.77 13.09 6.44
N PHE A 113 2.69 13.03 7.75
CA PHE A 113 1.88 13.98 8.53
C PHE A 113 2.68 14.60 9.68
N THR A 114 2.24 15.75 10.12
CA THR A 114 2.74 16.43 11.30
C THR A 114 1.57 17.00 12.11
N ASN A 115 1.82 17.54 13.29
CA ASN A 115 0.77 18.23 14.05
C ASN A 115 0.48 19.62 13.43
N SER A 116 -0.70 20.15 13.74
CA SER A 116 -1.15 21.45 13.23
C SER A 116 -0.38 22.66 13.79
N GLU A 117 0.39 22.47 14.86
CA GLU A 117 1.18 23.52 15.51
C GLU A 117 2.58 23.70 14.92
N MET A 118 2.97 22.80 13.99
CA MET A 118 4.25 22.94 13.30
C MET A 118 4.26 24.28 12.53
N PRO A 119 5.33 25.08 12.61
CA PRO A 119 5.40 26.34 11.88
C PRO A 119 5.24 26.16 10.37
N GLU A 120 4.46 27.05 9.75
CA GLU A 120 4.15 27.01 8.32
C GLU A 120 5.41 26.99 7.44
N ASP A 121 6.39 27.84 7.78
CA ASP A 121 7.65 27.96 7.06
C ASP A 121 8.47 26.66 7.11
N VAL A 122 8.46 25.97 8.24
CA VAL A 122 9.15 24.67 8.38
C VAL A 122 8.52 23.63 7.46
N VAL A 123 7.19 23.47 7.50
CA VAL A 123 6.51 22.50 6.65
C VAL A 123 6.62 22.87 5.17
N TYR A 124 6.57 24.17 4.83
CA TYR A 124 6.84 24.62 3.46
C TYR A 124 8.24 24.19 2.98
N GLN A 125 9.28 24.43 3.79
CA GLN A 125 10.65 24.05 3.43
C GLN A 125 10.82 22.53 3.34
N MET A 126 10.19 21.75 4.23
CA MET A 126 10.20 20.29 4.15
C MET A 126 9.57 19.79 2.86
N THR A 127 8.38 20.31 2.52
CA THR A 127 7.67 19.94 1.27
C THR A 127 8.50 20.32 0.05
N LYS A 128 9.04 21.53 0.04
CA LYS A 128 9.93 22.02 -1.04
C LYS A 128 11.18 21.17 -1.21
N ALA A 129 11.82 20.78 -0.12
CA ALA A 129 12.99 19.91 -0.17
C ALA A 129 12.65 18.52 -0.73
N MET A 130 11.54 17.91 -0.31
CA MET A 130 11.10 16.61 -0.82
C MET A 130 10.87 16.64 -2.33
N PHE A 131 10.13 17.61 -2.84
CA PHE A 131 9.85 17.73 -4.27
C PHE A 131 11.06 18.26 -5.07
N GLY A 132 11.93 19.06 -4.45
CA GLY A 132 13.19 19.50 -5.05
C GLY A 132 14.23 18.39 -5.24
N HIS A 133 14.11 17.29 -4.49
CA HIS A 133 14.94 16.08 -4.59
C HIS A 133 14.12 14.86 -5.02
N TYR A 134 13.04 15.08 -5.77
CA TYR A 134 12.13 14.02 -6.17
C TYR A 134 12.82 12.89 -6.94
N ASP A 135 13.70 13.23 -7.88
CA ASP A 135 14.43 12.24 -8.66
C ASP A 135 15.36 11.38 -7.79
N ASP A 136 16.04 11.99 -6.83
CA ASP A 136 16.89 11.27 -5.87
C ASP A 136 16.06 10.30 -5.02
N LEU A 137 14.87 10.72 -4.58
CA LEU A 137 13.94 9.87 -3.83
C LEU A 137 13.45 8.69 -4.68
N CYS A 138 13.17 8.90 -5.97
CA CYS A 138 12.76 7.84 -6.89
C CYS A 138 13.87 6.83 -7.18
N ILE A 139 15.14 7.25 -7.14
CA ILE A 139 16.29 6.32 -7.23
C ILE A 139 16.32 5.38 -6.03
N VAL A 140 16.09 5.91 -4.84
CA VAL A 140 16.08 5.12 -3.59
C VAL A 140 14.84 4.23 -3.50
N ASN A 141 13.68 4.74 -3.92
CA ASN A 141 12.43 3.99 -3.88
C ASN A 141 11.58 4.27 -5.13
N LYS A 142 11.62 3.34 -6.06
CA LYS A 142 10.89 3.42 -7.34
C LYS A 142 9.36 3.56 -7.19
N SER A 143 8.79 3.15 -6.06
CA SER A 143 7.35 3.31 -5.83
C SER A 143 6.92 4.77 -5.66
N LEU A 144 7.87 5.69 -5.42
CA LEU A 144 7.61 7.13 -5.36
C LEU A 144 7.42 7.78 -6.74
N ALA A 145 7.69 7.07 -7.85
CA ALA A 145 7.57 7.61 -9.20
C ALA A 145 6.17 8.18 -9.53
N ASN A 146 5.14 7.77 -8.80
CA ASN A 146 3.77 8.28 -8.95
C ASN A 146 3.43 9.41 -7.96
N MET A 147 4.36 9.83 -7.09
CA MET A 147 4.15 10.88 -6.10
C MET A 147 4.27 12.28 -6.78
N THR A 148 3.42 12.54 -7.76
CA THR A 148 3.34 13.88 -8.37
C THR A 148 2.62 14.85 -7.43
N PRO A 149 2.85 16.17 -7.54
CA PRO A 149 2.10 17.17 -6.77
C PRO A 149 0.58 16.99 -6.90
N GLU A 150 0.08 16.79 -8.11
CA GLU A 150 -1.34 16.53 -8.37
C GLU A 150 -1.84 15.26 -7.67
N PHE A 151 -1.08 14.16 -7.73
CA PHE A 151 -1.43 12.93 -7.03
C PHE A 151 -1.54 13.16 -5.52
N VAL A 152 -0.57 13.86 -4.92
CA VAL A 152 -0.54 14.14 -3.48
C VAL A 152 -1.75 14.97 -3.07
N VAL A 153 -2.01 16.08 -3.74
CA VAL A 153 -3.14 16.98 -3.41
C VAL A 153 -4.48 16.25 -3.50
N ASN A 154 -4.68 15.41 -4.52
CA ASN A 154 -5.95 14.73 -4.76
C ASN A 154 -6.16 13.46 -3.90
N ASN A 155 -5.08 12.86 -3.36
CA ASN A 155 -5.18 11.55 -2.70
C ASN A 155 -4.74 11.55 -1.23
N ILE A 156 -4.47 12.72 -0.63
CA ILE A 156 -3.98 12.78 0.74
C ILE A 156 -5.03 12.37 1.79
N GLY A 157 -6.31 12.54 1.50
CA GLY A 157 -7.42 12.08 2.35
C GLY A 157 -7.57 12.84 3.69
N ILE A 158 -6.71 13.81 3.97
CA ILE A 158 -6.76 14.70 5.13
C ILE A 158 -6.47 16.14 4.67
N THR A 159 -6.73 17.12 5.54
CA THR A 159 -6.41 18.52 5.24
C THR A 159 -4.89 18.70 5.13
N LEU A 160 -4.45 19.35 4.06
CA LEU A 160 -3.05 19.76 3.92
C LEU A 160 -2.68 20.74 5.03
N HIS A 161 -1.46 20.59 5.55
CA HIS A 161 -0.88 21.61 6.42
C HIS A 161 -0.67 22.91 5.63
N PRO A 162 -0.90 24.11 6.21
CA PRO A 162 -0.77 25.40 5.49
C PRO A 162 0.57 25.56 4.75
N GLY A 163 1.68 25.10 5.31
CA GLY A 163 2.99 25.14 4.66
C GLY A 163 3.07 24.23 3.40
N ALA A 164 2.48 23.05 3.46
CA ALA A 164 2.41 22.17 2.28
C ALA A 164 1.48 22.74 1.21
N GLU A 165 0.30 23.22 1.62
CA GLU A 165 -0.66 23.88 0.72
C GLU A 165 -0.04 25.08 -0.02
N LYS A 166 0.72 25.91 0.70
CA LYS A 166 1.45 27.06 0.14
C LYS A 166 2.43 26.63 -0.96
N TYR A 167 3.22 25.57 -0.69
CA TYR A 167 4.14 25.04 -1.69
C TYR A 167 3.42 24.53 -2.94
N PHE A 168 2.37 23.73 -2.79
CA PHE A 168 1.63 23.21 -3.95
C PHE A 168 0.94 24.31 -4.75
N LYS A 169 0.46 25.38 -4.11
CA LYS A 169 -0.09 26.57 -4.82
C LYS A 169 0.98 27.35 -5.58
N GLU A 170 2.24 27.34 -5.13
CA GLU A 170 3.36 28.03 -5.81
C GLU A 170 3.77 27.33 -7.09
N ILE A 171 3.71 26.02 -7.12
CA ILE A 171 4.17 25.24 -8.28
C ILE A 171 3.06 24.89 -9.29
N GLY A 172 1.79 25.23 -9.02
CA GLY A 172 0.63 25.04 -9.91
C GLY A 172 -0.12 23.78 -9.62
#